data_c326de14ce38b27bb0e172ad2748bf6b
#
_entry.id   c326de14ce38b27bb0e172ad2748bf6b
#
_cell.length_a   1.000
_cell.length_b   1.000
_cell.length_c   1.000
_cell.angle_alpha   90.00
_cell.angle_beta   90.00
_cell.angle_gamma   90.00
#
_symmetry.space_group_name_H-M   'P 1'
#
loop_
_entity.id
_entity.type
_entity.pdbx_description
1 polymer ?
#
loop_
_entity_poly.entity_id
_entity_poly.type
_entity_poly.pdbx_seq_one_letter_code
_entity_poly.pdbx_strand_id
1 'polypeptide(L)'
;MDHQMAGTARSRRPLCSSFSFLLMITLSAALLSQKLLCTALLDVDSLEWRDNKEDELNEAQSHQNSPRDYCNLSVGEWVFDPSYPLYDPACPYLSVQLSCRSNGRPDSDFQRWRWKPKQCSVPRFDALDFLARIRKKRIMLVGDSIMRNQWESLVCLVESVIPGDMKSVSSDGPCSAFHAMEFQASVEFCWAPLLVEVKRDAENRRVLQLDSIEGNAKHWWDLCKEGERVLANLNPMVAYEKGLTTWAEWVDLHLDSRRTRVIFRSASHRHNRDKGWQCYRKNEPVAAYVGYSPRTPGQLVVLREVLRKMSFPVYLMDVTGMSALRVDGHPSIYGKGKGGGGPAASSDCSHWCLPGVPDAWNEMLYALL
;
A
#
# COMPACT_ATOMS: atom_id res chain seq x y z
N MET A 1 -59.96 32.91 46.11
CA MET A 1 -59.90 32.47 47.51
C MET A 1 -59.04 31.26 47.52
N ASP A 2 -57.87 31.48 47.79
CA ASP A 2 -56.98 31.51 48.94
C ASP A 2 -56.04 30.30 48.95
N HIS A 3 -54.84 30.65 48.96
CA HIS A 3 -53.64 30.55 49.77
C HIS A 3 -52.78 29.32 49.43
N GLN A 4 -51.70 29.53 48.82
CA GLN A 4 -50.29 29.69 49.31
C GLN A 4 -49.88 28.78 50.47
N MET A 5 -48.92 27.91 50.25
CA MET A 5 -47.75 27.82 51.12
C MET A 5 -46.57 27.18 50.37
N ALA A 6 -45.46 27.90 50.44
CA ALA A 6 -44.15 27.49 49.89
C ALA A 6 -43.46 26.49 50.81
N GLY A 7 -42.86 25.48 50.26
CA GLY A 7 -42.01 24.53 50.95
C GLY A 7 -40.64 24.46 50.26
N THR A 8 -39.65 25.09 50.85
CA THR A 8 -38.26 25.08 50.43
C THR A 8 -37.61 23.72 50.64
N ALA A 9 -37.35 22.99 49.62
CA ALA A 9 -36.56 21.75 49.67
C ALA A 9 -35.11 22.06 49.35
N ARG A 10 -34.24 21.99 50.32
CA ARG A 10 -32.77 22.02 50.23
C ARG A 10 -32.29 20.86 49.33
N SER A 11 -31.72 21.23 48.19
CA SER A 11 -30.94 20.33 47.33
C SER A 11 -29.70 19.84 48.05
N ARG A 12 -29.65 18.59 48.43
CA ARG A 12 -28.42 17.88 48.78
C ARG A 12 -27.77 17.43 47.49
N ARG A 13 -26.64 18.00 47.12
CA ARG A 13 -25.75 17.53 46.07
C ARG A 13 -25.12 16.20 46.52
N PRO A 14 -25.10 15.14 45.71
CA PRO A 14 -24.30 13.97 46.01
C PRO A 14 -22.82 14.25 45.76
N LEU A 15 -22.00 14.11 46.78
CA LEU A 15 -20.57 13.97 46.70
C LEU A 15 -20.25 12.58 46.17
N CYS A 16 -20.24 12.43 44.85
CA CYS A 16 -19.76 11.21 44.23
C CYS A 16 -19.36 11.50 42.77
N SER A 17 -18.12 11.87 42.53
CA SER A 17 -17.57 11.83 41.18
C SER A 17 -16.06 11.95 41.04
N SER A 18 -15.33 12.32 42.09
CA SER A 18 -13.88 12.53 41.89
C SER A 18 -13.08 11.24 41.68
N PHE A 19 -13.52 10.12 42.25
CA PHE A 19 -12.83 8.84 42.10
C PHE A 19 -13.14 8.15 40.75
N SER A 20 -14.35 8.27 40.25
CA SER A 20 -14.73 7.67 38.96
C SER A 20 -14.12 8.39 37.79
N PHE A 21 -13.88 9.71 37.89
CA PHE A 21 -13.23 10.49 36.83
C PHE A 21 -11.72 10.20 36.75
N LEU A 22 -11.04 10.01 37.89
CA LEU A 22 -9.63 9.60 37.87
C LEU A 22 -9.45 8.17 37.32
N LEU A 23 -10.35 7.26 37.63
CA LEU A 23 -10.30 5.88 37.12
C LEU A 23 -10.54 5.84 35.59
N MET A 24 -11.47 6.67 35.08
CA MET A 24 -11.70 6.77 33.64
C MET A 24 -10.54 7.44 32.89
N ILE A 25 -9.89 8.43 33.47
CA ILE A 25 -8.70 9.06 32.86
C ILE A 25 -7.51 8.11 32.86
N THR A 26 -7.31 7.31 33.91
CA THR A 26 -6.24 6.30 33.95
C THR A 26 -6.50 5.13 33.03
N LEU A 27 -7.77 4.65 32.88
CA LEU A 27 -8.12 3.64 31.87
C LEU A 27 -7.97 4.18 30.44
N SER A 28 -8.41 5.43 30.20
CA SER A 28 -8.23 6.07 28.89
C SER A 28 -6.75 6.30 28.55
N ALA A 29 -5.93 6.69 29.53
CA ALA A 29 -4.50 6.85 29.34
C ALA A 29 -3.79 5.50 29.11
N ALA A 30 -4.18 4.44 29.79
CA ALA A 30 -3.66 3.09 29.56
C ALA A 30 -4.07 2.54 28.20
N LEU A 31 -5.32 2.77 27.77
CA LEU A 31 -5.80 2.39 26.42
C LEU A 31 -5.19 3.26 25.31
N LEU A 32 -4.94 4.56 25.56
CA LEU A 32 -4.18 5.41 24.64
C LEU A 32 -2.71 4.98 24.56
N SER A 33 -2.09 4.63 25.69
CA SER A 33 -0.71 4.12 25.74
C SER A 33 -0.58 2.79 24.99
N GLN A 34 -1.53 1.86 25.13
CA GLN A 34 -1.55 0.61 24.36
C GLN A 34 -1.86 0.84 22.88
N LYS A 35 -2.75 1.77 22.54
CA LYS A 35 -2.97 2.19 21.14
C LYS A 35 -1.76 2.90 20.55
N LEU A 36 -1.06 3.74 21.31
CA LEU A 36 0.21 4.34 20.87
C LEU A 36 1.30 3.26 20.68
N LEU A 37 1.38 2.26 21.54
CA LEU A 37 2.34 1.17 21.36
C LEU A 37 2.05 0.34 20.10
N CYS A 38 0.79 -0.01 19.83
CA CYS A 38 0.44 -0.71 18.58
C CYS A 38 0.44 0.19 17.34
N THR A 39 0.15 1.49 17.45
CA THR A 39 0.21 2.44 16.32
C THR A 39 1.63 2.96 16.06
N ALA A 40 2.49 3.10 17.08
CA ALA A 40 3.92 3.35 16.92
C ALA A 40 4.64 2.21 16.18
N LEU A 41 4.02 1.03 16.14
CA LEU A 41 4.51 -0.16 15.46
C LEU A 41 4.35 -0.13 13.93
N LEU A 42 3.70 0.88 13.37
CA LEU A 42 3.58 1.06 11.92
C LEU A 42 4.53 2.13 11.35
N ASP A 43 5.22 2.86 12.20
CA ASP A 43 6.34 3.73 11.83
C ASP A 43 7.64 2.89 11.80
N VAL A 44 7.66 1.87 10.95
CA VAL A 44 8.76 0.90 10.81
C VAL A 44 10.04 1.53 10.25
N ASP A 45 9.95 2.77 9.79
CA ASP A 45 11.10 3.52 9.29
C ASP A 45 12.07 4.02 10.39
N SER A 46 11.74 3.84 11.68
CA SER A 46 12.53 4.39 12.78
C SER A 46 13.48 3.42 13.50
N LEU A 47 13.51 2.15 13.10
CA LEU A 47 14.42 1.16 13.72
C LEU A 47 15.71 1.05 12.90
N GLU A 48 16.79 1.62 13.40
CA GLU A 48 18.15 1.38 12.91
C GLU A 48 18.55 -0.08 13.12
N TRP A 49 18.54 -0.87 12.04
CA TRP A 49 19.28 -2.13 12.00
C TRP A 49 20.76 -1.84 11.71
N ARG A 50 21.65 -2.41 12.53
CA ARG A 50 23.10 -2.25 12.36
C ARG A 50 23.58 -2.90 11.05
N ASP A 51 24.30 -2.11 10.29
CA ASP A 51 24.88 -2.37 8.95
C ASP A 51 26.02 -3.40 8.95
N ASN A 52 25.80 -4.67 9.19
CA ASN A 52 26.87 -5.66 9.04
C ASN A 52 26.57 -6.81 8.06
N LYS A 53 25.52 -6.69 7.20
CA LYS A 53 25.16 -7.74 6.22
C LYS A 53 24.89 -7.24 4.81
N GLU A 54 25.15 -5.98 4.49
CA GLU A 54 24.85 -5.45 3.15
C GLU A 54 25.76 -6.01 2.05
N ASP A 55 27.01 -6.36 2.37
CA ASP A 55 27.97 -6.84 1.36
C ASP A 55 27.71 -8.29 0.93
N GLU A 56 27.18 -9.16 1.82
CA GLU A 56 26.88 -10.56 1.47
C GLU A 56 25.59 -10.73 0.64
N LEU A 57 24.64 -9.78 0.70
CA LEU A 57 23.35 -9.88 0.01
C LEU A 57 23.41 -9.51 -1.48
N ASN A 58 24.42 -8.74 -1.89
CA ASN A 58 24.60 -8.37 -3.30
C ASN A 58 25.18 -9.53 -4.15
N GLU A 59 25.90 -10.47 -3.55
CA GLU A 59 26.40 -11.65 -4.24
C GLU A 59 25.37 -12.78 -4.40
N ALA A 60 24.38 -12.86 -3.54
CA ALA A 60 23.38 -13.93 -3.57
C ALA A 60 22.32 -13.82 -4.68
N GLN A 61 22.25 -12.70 -5.40
CA GLN A 61 21.35 -12.54 -6.56
C GLN A 61 21.80 -13.30 -7.82
N SER A 62 22.99 -13.95 -7.81
CA SER A 62 23.56 -14.60 -8.98
C SER A 62 23.10 -16.05 -9.26
N HIS A 63 22.23 -16.64 -8.45
CA HIS A 63 21.92 -18.07 -8.55
C HIS A 63 20.45 -18.43 -8.73
N GLN A 64 19.69 -17.73 -9.57
CA GLN A 64 18.50 -18.31 -10.17
C GLN A 64 18.63 -18.29 -11.69
N ASN A 65 19.13 -19.39 -12.21
CA ASN A 65 19.47 -19.57 -13.62
C ASN A 65 18.24 -19.67 -14.52
N SER A 66 17.98 -18.64 -15.31
CA SER A 66 17.47 -18.75 -16.66
C SER A 66 18.27 -17.80 -17.57
N PRO A 67 18.78 -18.22 -18.73
CA PRO A 67 19.60 -17.38 -19.58
C PRO A 67 18.73 -16.50 -20.50
N ARG A 68 18.07 -15.51 -19.91
CA ARG A 68 17.56 -14.34 -20.62
C ARG A 68 18.10 -13.13 -19.91
N ASP A 69 18.72 -12.23 -20.67
CA ASP A 69 19.42 -11.03 -20.22
C ASP A 69 18.80 -10.40 -18.97
N TYR A 70 19.56 -10.41 -17.88
CA TYR A 70 19.15 -9.90 -16.58
C TYR A 70 18.93 -8.39 -16.61
N CYS A 71 17.73 -7.98 -17.01
CA CYS A 71 17.33 -6.61 -16.82
C CYS A 71 16.84 -6.39 -15.38
N ASN A 72 17.60 -5.66 -14.58
CA ASN A 72 17.12 -5.19 -13.29
C ASN A 72 16.22 -3.97 -13.49
N LEU A 73 14.90 -4.20 -13.51
CA LEU A 73 13.90 -3.15 -13.70
C LEU A 73 13.87 -2.13 -12.54
N SER A 74 14.41 -2.48 -11.37
CA SER A 74 14.36 -1.65 -10.16
C SER A 74 15.45 -0.58 -10.10
N VAL A 75 16.50 -0.71 -10.89
CA VAL A 75 17.63 0.24 -10.94
C VAL A 75 17.55 1.09 -12.20
N GLY A 76 17.29 2.37 -12.04
CA GLY A 76 17.07 3.27 -13.18
C GLY A 76 17.05 4.74 -12.79
N GLU A 77 16.42 5.53 -13.63
CA GLU A 77 16.21 6.96 -13.46
C GLU A 77 14.82 7.37 -13.92
N TRP A 78 14.27 8.43 -13.35
CA TRP A 78 13.09 9.08 -13.87
C TRP A 78 13.45 10.04 -15.00
N VAL A 79 12.78 9.91 -16.12
CA VAL A 79 12.98 10.75 -17.31
C VAL A 79 11.70 11.49 -17.62
N PHE A 80 11.80 12.80 -17.77
CA PHE A 80 10.66 13.62 -18.20
C PHE A 80 10.32 13.30 -19.65
N ASP A 81 9.05 12.97 -19.90
CA ASP A 81 8.52 12.63 -21.21
C ASP A 81 7.18 13.33 -21.46
N PRO A 82 7.15 14.37 -22.32
CA PRO A 82 5.94 15.14 -22.61
C PRO A 82 4.79 14.31 -23.22
N SER A 83 5.07 13.11 -23.73
CA SER A 83 4.04 12.20 -24.28
C SER A 83 3.23 11.47 -23.23
N TYR A 84 3.55 11.66 -21.94
CA TYR A 84 2.76 11.19 -20.79
C TYR A 84 1.79 12.30 -20.33
N PRO A 85 0.70 11.97 -19.67
CA PRO A 85 0.29 10.63 -19.19
C PRO A 85 -0.21 9.69 -20.30
N LEU A 86 -0.30 8.40 -19.96
CA LEU A 86 -0.72 7.33 -20.88
C LEU A 86 -2.24 7.20 -21.02
N TYR A 87 -3.02 7.86 -20.17
CA TYR A 87 -4.49 7.89 -20.19
C TYR A 87 -5.01 9.26 -19.71
N ASP A 88 -6.28 9.49 -19.97
CA ASP A 88 -6.93 10.76 -19.59
C ASP A 88 -7.06 10.86 -18.05
N PRO A 89 -6.63 11.97 -17.44
CA PRO A 89 -6.87 12.23 -16.01
C PRO A 89 -8.35 12.21 -15.59
N ALA A 90 -9.28 12.30 -16.53
CA ALA A 90 -10.72 12.17 -16.31
C ALA A 90 -11.24 10.72 -16.36
N CYS A 91 -10.37 9.70 -16.38
CA CYS A 91 -10.77 8.30 -16.37
C CYS A 91 -11.84 8.03 -15.30
N PRO A 92 -12.99 7.41 -15.66
CA PRO A 92 -14.14 7.27 -14.77
C PRO A 92 -13.93 6.30 -13.61
N TYR A 93 -12.84 5.54 -13.64
CA TYR A 93 -12.50 4.54 -12.62
C TYR A 93 -11.56 5.08 -11.55
N LEU A 94 -11.13 6.34 -11.66
CA LEU A 94 -10.32 6.99 -10.63
C LEU A 94 -11.16 7.40 -9.43
N SER A 95 -10.73 7.01 -8.24
CA SER A 95 -11.31 7.54 -7.01
C SER A 95 -10.96 9.03 -6.85
N VAL A 96 -11.89 9.78 -6.24
CA VAL A 96 -11.71 11.23 -5.96
C VAL A 96 -10.41 11.49 -5.20
N GLN A 97 -10.06 10.60 -4.27
CA GLN A 97 -8.86 10.71 -3.44
C GLN A 97 -7.56 10.78 -4.27
N LEU A 98 -7.52 10.13 -5.43
CA LEU A 98 -6.33 10.00 -6.26
C LEU A 98 -6.34 10.96 -7.47
N SER A 99 -7.49 11.58 -7.76
CA SER A 99 -7.71 12.50 -8.90
C SER A 99 -7.18 13.91 -8.60
N CYS A 100 -5.87 14.05 -8.36
CA CYS A 100 -5.26 15.30 -7.87
C CYS A 100 -5.56 16.51 -8.76
N ARG A 101 -5.54 16.35 -10.10
CA ARG A 101 -5.85 17.43 -11.05
C ARG A 101 -7.29 17.89 -10.92
N SER A 102 -8.23 16.96 -10.87
CA SER A 102 -9.66 17.25 -10.67
C SER A 102 -9.92 17.91 -9.32
N ASN A 103 -9.08 17.65 -8.32
CA ASN A 103 -9.13 18.23 -6.99
C ASN A 103 -8.44 19.60 -6.88
N GLY A 104 -7.97 20.15 -8.01
CA GLY A 104 -7.43 21.51 -8.06
C GLY A 104 -5.90 21.59 -7.91
N ARG A 105 -5.16 20.51 -8.08
CA ARG A 105 -3.71 20.56 -8.17
C ARG A 105 -3.28 21.35 -9.41
N PRO A 106 -2.50 22.45 -9.27
CA PRO A 106 -2.23 23.36 -10.40
C PRO A 106 -1.22 22.83 -11.40
N ASP A 107 -0.20 22.10 -10.92
CA ASP A 107 0.83 21.51 -11.77
C ASP A 107 0.39 20.17 -12.39
N SER A 108 0.96 19.81 -13.53
CA SER A 108 0.70 18.55 -14.24
C SER A 108 1.98 17.76 -14.55
N ASP A 109 3.15 18.33 -14.26
CA ASP A 109 4.42 17.73 -14.65
C ASP A 109 4.72 16.42 -13.91
N PHE A 110 4.15 16.24 -12.71
CA PHE A 110 4.25 14.97 -11.97
C PHE A 110 3.70 13.77 -12.76
N GLN A 111 2.81 13.98 -13.74
CA GLN A 111 2.25 12.94 -14.59
C GLN A 111 3.14 12.57 -15.78
N ARG A 112 4.18 13.36 -16.06
CA ARG A 112 5.01 13.28 -17.28
C ARG A 112 6.36 12.65 -17.06
N TRP A 113 6.50 11.85 -16.02
CA TRP A 113 7.74 11.15 -15.72
C TRP A 113 7.55 9.67 -15.97
N ARG A 114 8.46 9.07 -16.77
CA ARG A 114 8.55 7.62 -16.98
C ARG A 114 9.79 7.05 -16.34
N TRP A 115 9.72 5.81 -15.92
CA TRP A 115 10.87 5.09 -15.39
C TRP A 115 11.70 4.48 -16.52
N LYS A 116 13.01 4.68 -16.48
CA LYS A 116 13.99 4.15 -17.44
C LYS A 116 15.03 3.33 -16.69
N PRO A 117 14.94 1.98 -16.71
CA PRO A 117 15.97 1.13 -16.16
C PRO A 117 17.34 1.37 -16.83
N LYS A 118 18.45 1.17 -16.08
CA LYS A 118 19.79 1.42 -16.60
C LYS A 118 20.26 0.40 -17.63
N GLN A 119 19.84 -0.87 -17.47
CA GLN A 119 20.39 -1.99 -18.26
C GLN A 119 19.48 -2.46 -19.38
N CYS A 120 18.27 -1.96 -19.47
CA CYS A 120 17.26 -2.38 -20.44
C CYS A 120 16.22 -1.29 -20.66
N SER A 121 15.27 -1.52 -21.56
CA SER A 121 14.12 -0.63 -21.76
C SER A 121 12.85 -1.32 -21.29
N VAL A 122 12.03 -0.60 -20.52
CA VAL A 122 10.63 -0.96 -20.30
C VAL A 122 9.85 -0.55 -21.55
N PRO A 123 9.08 -1.44 -22.17
CA PRO A 123 8.22 -1.06 -23.27
C PRO A 123 7.16 -0.07 -22.77
N ARG A 124 6.85 0.92 -23.61
CA ARG A 124 5.69 1.78 -23.34
C ARG A 124 4.44 0.91 -23.26
N PHE A 125 3.56 1.19 -22.31
CA PHE A 125 2.36 0.40 -22.13
C PHE A 125 1.47 0.45 -23.39
N ASP A 126 1.21 -0.73 -23.93
CA ASP A 126 0.23 -0.94 -25.02
C ASP A 126 -0.96 -1.69 -24.46
N ALA A 127 -2.10 -1.04 -24.42
CA ALA A 127 -3.32 -1.57 -23.82
C ALA A 127 -3.86 -2.80 -24.58
N LEU A 128 -3.79 -2.78 -25.91
CA LEU A 128 -4.29 -3.90 -26.72
C LEU A 128 -3.37 -5.12 -26.61
N ASP A 129 -2.05 -4.91 -26.65
CA ASP A 129 -1.08 -6.00 -26.45
C ASP A 129 -1.17 -6.56 -25.03
N PHE A 130 -1.32 -5.70 -24.02
CA PHE A 130 -1.55 -6.15 -22.65
C PHE A 130 -2.80 -7.03 -22.53
N LEU A 131 -3.94 -6.57 -23.06
CA LEU A 131 -5.19 -7.34 -23.05
C LEU A 131 -5.09 -8.64 -23.84
N ALA A 132 -4.34 -8.64 -24.93
CA ALA A 132 -4.07 -9.86 -25.70
C ALA A 132 -3.27 -10.88 -24.90
N ARG A 133 -2.23 -10.45 -24.16
CA ARG A 133 -1.40 -11.32 -23.30
C ARG A 133 -2.17 -11.92 -22.14
N ILE A 134 -3.14 -11.20 -21.60
CA ILE A 134 -3.99 -11.69 -20.51
C ILE A 134 -5.32 -12.32 -20.99
N ARG A 135 -5.50 -12.52 -22.27
CA ARG A 135 -6.71 -13.17 -22.82
C ARG A 135 -6.99 -14.49 -22.11
N LYS A 136 -8.24 -14.67 -21.63
CA LYS A 136 -8.72 -15.80 -20.83
C LYS A 136 -7.98 -15.99 -19.50
N LYS A 137 -7.41 -14.90 -18.96
CA LYS A 137 -6.70 -14.92 -17.69
C LYS A 137 -7.27 -13.87 -16.74
N ARG A 138 -6.88 -13.99 -15.49
CA ARG A 138 -7.19 -13.03 -14.43
C ARG A 138 -5.89 -12.47 -13.89
N ILE A 139 -5.81 -11.16 -13.74
CA ILE A 139 -4.76 -10.49 -12.95
C ILE A 139 -5.41 -10.06 -11.65
N MET A 140 -4.93 -10.56 -10.53
CA MET A 140 -5.42 -10.20 -9.22
C MET A 140 -4.35 -9.45 -8.44
N LEU A 141 -4.67 -8.22 -8.06
CA LEU A 141 -3.86 -7.38 -7.19
C LEU A 141 -4.39 -7.53 -5.76
N VAL A 142 -3.56 -8.01 -4.84
CA VAL A 142 -3.95 -8.27 -3.45
C VAL A 142 -3.12 -7.38 -2.54
N GLY A 143 -3.77 -6.62 -1.66
CA GLY A 143 -3.07 -5.74 -0.72
C GLY A 143 -3.93 -4.63 -0.12
N ASP A 144 -3.29 -3.52 0.17
CA ASP A 144 -3.88 -2.34 0.82
C ASP A 144 -4.33 -1.26 -0.18
N SER A 145 -4.53 -0.05 0.30
CA SER A 145 -4.91 1.11 -0.50
C SER A 145 -3.87 1.49 -1.57
N ILE A 146 -2.59 1.17 -1.38
CA ILE A 146 -1.54 1.42 -2.37
C ILE A 146 -1.61 0.40 -3.51
N MET A 147 -1.99 -0.85 -3.23
CA MET A 147 -2.29 -1.83 -4.26
C MET A 147 -3.56 -1.44 -5.05
N ARG A 148 -4.58 -0.91 -4.37
CA ARG A 148 -5.75 -0.33 -5.02
C ARG A 148 -5.37 0.85 -5.93
N ASN A 149 -4.45 1.71 -5.50
CA ASN A 149 -3.92 2.81 -6.31
C ASN A 149 -3.32 2.29 -7.64
N GLN A 150 -2.54 1.20 -7.57
CA GLN A 150 -2.00 0.53 -8.77
C GLN A 150 -3.10 -0.09 -9.64
N TRP A 151 -4.13 -0.69 -9.02
CA TRP A 151 -5.27 -1.27 -9.74
C TRP A 151 -6.08 -0.20 -10.50
N GLU A 152 -6.40 0.93 -9.87
CA GLU A 152 -7.10 2.03 -10.53
C GLU A 152 -6.32 2.57 -11.73
N SER A 153 -4.99 2.72 -11.59
CA SER A 153 -4.10 3.05 -12.71
C SER A 153 -4.17 2.02 -13.84
N LEU A 154 -4.07 0.72 -13.51
CA LEU A 154 -4.10 -0.35 -14.53
C LEU A 154 -5.44 -0.41 -15.26
N VAL A 155 -6.55 -0.22 -14.55
CA VAL A 155 -7.88 -0.14 -15.17
C VAL A 155 -7.94 1.03 -16.14
N CYS A 156 -7.45 2.22 -15.76
CA CYS A 156 -7.45 3.40 -16.63
C CYS A 156 -6.51 3.24 -17.84
N LEU A 157 -5.43 2.48 -17.71
CA LEU A 157 -4.54 2.17 -18.82
C LEU A 157 -5.22 1.32 -19.92
N VAL A 158 -6.18 0.46 -19.54
CA VAL A 158 -6.80 -0.48 -20.50
C VAL A 158 -8.22 -0.10 -20.92
N GLU A 159 -8.94 0.66 -20.12
CA GLU A 159 -10.37 0.88 -20.32
C GLU A 159 -10.71 1.65 -21.60
N SER A 160 -9.85 2.59 -22.01
CA SER A 160 -10.10 3.47 -23.15
C SER A 160 -10.12 2.75 -24.50
N VAL A 161 -9.47 1.57 -24.61
CA VAL A 161 -9.44 0.75 -25.83
C VAL A 161 -10.56 -0.27 -25.89
N ILE A 162 -11.43 -0.35 -24.87
CA ILE A 162 -12.54 -1.31 -24.78
C ILE A 162 -13.85 -0.54 -24.97
N PRO A 163 -14.73 -0.96 -25.91
CA PRO A 163 -16.06 -0.39 -26.07
C PRO A 163 -16.87 -0.42 -24.76
N GLY A 164 -17.73 0.57 -24.55
CA GLY A 164 -18.46 0.72 -23.29
C GLY A 164 -19.34 -0.45 -22.90
N ASP A 165 -19.95 -1.10 -23.87
CA ASP A 165 -20.78 -2.31 -23.73
C ASP A 165 -19.98 -3.62 -23.53
N MET A 166 -18.66 -3.57 -23.79
CA MET A 166 -17.75 -4.71 -23.66
C MET A 166 -16.88 -4.65 -22.40
N LYS A 167 -17.18 -3.73 -21.48
CA LYS A 167 -16.51 -3.62 -20.18
C LYS A 167 -17.49 -3.41 -19.04
N SER A 168 -17.16 -3.93 -17.86
CA SER A 168 -17.95 -3.75 -16.65
C SER A 168 -17.09 -3.80 -15.39
N VAL A 169 -17.62 -3.28 -14.30
CA VAL A 169 -17.01 -3.45 -12.96
C VAL A 169 -18.00 -4.16 -12.06
N SER A 170 -17.51 -5.15 -11.35
CA SER A 170 -18.26 -5.85 -10.30
C SER A 170 -17.51 -5.75 -8.97
N SER A 171 -18.25 -5.88 -7.86
CA SER A 171 -17.67 -5.95 -6.52
C SER A 171 -18.32 -7.07 -5.74
N ASP A 172 -17.49 -7.90 -5.12
CA ASP A 172 -17.92 -8.99 -4.25
C ASP A 172 -17.08 -8.99 -2.97
N GLY A 173 -17.71 -8.68 -1.86
CA GLY A 173 -17.05 -8.57 -0.57
C GLY A 173 -15.88 -7.57 -0.60
N PRO A 174 -14.63 -8.03 -0.33
CA PRO A 174 -13.45 -7.18 -0.33
C PRO A 174 -12.83 -6.99 -1.72
N CYS A 175 -13.37 -7.65 -2.74
CA CYS A 175 -12.80 -7.67 -4.10
C CYS A 175 -13.63 -6.81 -5.05
N SER A 176 -12.93 -6.16 -5.98
CA SER A 176 -13.50 -5.47 -7.14
C SER A 176 -12.83 -6.01 -8.39
N ALA A 177 -13.59 -6.17 -9.47
CA ALA A 177 -13.08 -6.71 -10.72
C ALA A 177 -13.52 -5.84 -11.89
N PHE A 178 -12.57 -5.43 -12.72
CA PHE A 178 -12.81 -4.86 -14.04
C PHE A 178 -12.76 -5.97 -15.06
N HIS A 179 -13.82 -6.10 -15.87
CA HIS A 179 -13.97 -7.14 -16.88
C HIS A 179 -13.79 -6.57 -18.27
N ALA A 180 -12.90 -7.17 -19.06
CA ALA A 180 -12.70 -6.94 -20.49
C ALA A 180 -13.33 -8.12 -21.25
N MET A 181 -14.62 -7.99 -21.61
CA MET A 181 -15.44 -9.12 -22.08
C MET A 181 -14.94 -9.72 -23.40
N GLU A 182 -14.54 -8.88 -24.35
CA GLU A 182 -13.99 -9.33 -25.64
C GLU A 182 -12.73 -10.20 -25.47
N PHE A 183 -11.94 -9.89 -24.45
CA PHE A 183 -10.71 -10.62 -24.12
C PHE A 183 -10.97 -11.79 -23.18
N GLN A 184 -12.18 -11.91 -22.60
CA GLN A 184 -12.50 -12.86 -21.54
C GLN A 184 -11.50 -12.76 -20.38
N ALA A 185 -11.09 -11.51 -20.04
CA ALA A 185 -10.06 -11.22 -19.07
C ALA A 185 -10.61 -10.33 -17.96
N SER A 186 -10.00 -10.41 -16.79
CA SER A 186 -10.29 -9.51 -15.68
C SER A 186 -9.03 -8.96 -15.01
N VAL A 187 -9.15 -7.72 -14.52
CA VAL A 187 -8.19 -7.06 -13.66
C VAL A 187 -8.85 -6.82 -12.31
N GLU A 188 -8.42 -7.54 -11.30
CA GLU A 188 -9.08 -7.63 -10.01
C GLU A 188 -8.24 -7.01 -8.92
N PHE A 189 -8.89 -6.45 -7.91
CA PHE A 189 -8.28 -5.98 -6.68
C PHE A 189 -8.99 -6.60 -5.50
N CYS A 190 -8.25 -7.21 -4.58
CA CYS A 190 -8.76 -7.75 -3.33
C CYS A 190 -8.07 -7.10 -2.13
N TRP A 191 -8.87 -6.58 -1.23
CA TRP A 191 -8.38 -5.93 -0.02
C TRP A 191 -7.89 -6.96 1.02
N ALA A 192 -6.58 -7.08 1.15
CA ALA A 192 -5.92 -7.92 2.16
C ALA A 192 -4.57 -7.29 2.57
N PRO A 193 -4.59 -6.20 3.34
CA PRO A 193 -3.41 -5.38 3.61
C PRO A 193 -2.32 -6.08 4.41
N LEU A 194 -2.64 -7.13 5.14
CA LEU A 194 -1.73 -7.78 6.07
C LEU A 194 -1.30 -9.19 5.64
N LEU A 195 -1.82 -9.67 4.51
CA LEU A 195 -1.63 -11.04 3.99
C LEU A 195 -2.13 -12.16 4.89
N VAL A 196 -2.23 -11.94 6.19
CA VAL A 196 -2.73 -12.87 7.21
C VAL A 196 -4.04 -12.34 7.81
N GLU A 197 -4.76 -13.21 8.53
CA GLU A 197 -6.10 -12.93 9.02
C GLU A 197 -6.12 -11.99 10.23
N VAL A 198 -7.18 -11.19 10.36
CA VAL A 198 -7.49 -10.46 11.59
C VAL A 198 -8.85 -10.91 12.11
N LYS A 199 -8.86 -11.56 13.28
CA LYS A 199 -10.07 -11.97 14.01
C LYS A 199 -10.39 -10.99 15.14
N ARG A 200 -11.61 -11.07 15.69
CA ARG A 200 -11.96 -10.40 16.94
C ARG A 200 -11.99 -11.43 18.06
N ASP A 201 -11.40 -11.05 19.20
CA ASP A 201 -11.47 -11.86 20.42
C ASP A 201 -12.77 -11.59 21.22
N ALA A 202 -12.91 -12.23 22.37
CA ALA A 202 -14.07 -12.11 23.25
C ALA A 202 -14.28 -10.68 23.76
N GLU A 203 -13.22 -9.88 23.87
CA GLU A 203 -13.23 -8.47 24.27
C GLU A 203 -13.40 -7.52 23.08
N ASN A 204 -13.74 -8.06 21.90
CA ASN A 204 -13.93 -7.31 20.65
C ASN A 204 -12.65 -6.59 20.14
N ARG A 205 -11.45 -6.99 20.60
CA ARG A 205 -10.17 -6.51 20.11
C ARG A 205 -9.82 -7.19 18.80
N ARG A 206 -9.16 -6.48 17.91
CA ARG A 206 -8.68 -7.03 16.63
C ARG A 206 -7.35 -7.76 16.86
N VAL A 207 -7.34 -9.03 16.57
CA VAL A 207 -6.19 -9.91 16.78
C VAL A 207 -5.65 -10.37 15.43
N LEU A 208 -4.40 -10.00 15.14
CA LEU A 208 -3.68 -10.45 13.95
C LEU A 208 -3.24 -11.91 14.17
N GLN A 209 -3.75 -12.82 13.34
CA GLN A 209 -3.38 -14.24 13.35
C GLN A 209 -2.17 -14.42 12.45
N LEU A 210 -0.99 -14.56 13.02
CA LEU A 210 0.27 -14.64 12.27
C LEU A 210 0.44 -15.96 11.51
N ASP A 211 -0.36 -16.96 11.82
CA ASP A 211 -0.32 -18.33 11.32
C ASP A 211 -1.56 -18.70 10.48
N SER A 212 -2.38 -17.75 10.06
CA SER A 212 -3.61 -18.01 9.31
C SER A 212 -3.82 -17.00 8.17
N ILE A 213 -4.19 -17.51 6.98
CA ILE A 213 -4.56 -16.71 5.81
C ILE A 213 -6.08 -16.67 5.61
N GLU A 214 -6.85 -17.40 6.37
CA GLU A 214 -8.31 -17.43 6.24
C GLU A 214 -8.92 -16.08 6.64
N GLY A 215 -9.75 -15.53 5.76
CA GLY A 215 -10.53 -14.33 6.00
C GLY A 215 -9.92 -13.02 5.46
N ASN A 216 -10.68 -11.95 5.65
CA ASN A 216 -10.36 -10.62 5.13
C ASN A 216 -9.85 -9.69 6.23
N ALA A 217 -8.58 -9.37 6.22
CA ALA A 217 -8.00 -8.36 7.09
C ALA A 217 -8.46 -6.96 6.66
N LYS A 218 -9.64 -6.51 7.12
CA LYS A 218 -10.18 -5.18 6.76
C LYS A 218 -9.65 -4.03 7.61
N HIS A 219 -9.01 -4.30 8.75
CA HIS A 219 -8.71 -3.29 9.77
C HIS A 219 -7.35 -3.52 10.44
N TRP A 220 -6.87 -2.48 11.11
CA TRP A 220 -5.72 -2.52 12.01
C TRP A 220 -5.96 -3.52 13.14
N TRP A 221 -4.88 -4.12 13.65
CA TRP A 221 -4.95 -5.05 14.78
C TRP A 221 -4.66 -4.35 16.11
N ASP A 222 -5.18 -4.89 17.18
CA ASP A 222 -4.93 -4.46 18.57
C ASP A 222 -3.90 -5.38 19.26
N LEU A 223 -3.85 -6.66 18.88
CA LEU A 223 -2.94 -7.69 19.41
C LEU A 223 -2.45 -8.61 18.29
N CYS A 224 -1.31 -9.27 18.50
CA CYS A 224 -0.82 -10.36 17.67
C CYS A 224 -1.01 -11.70 18.36
N LYS A 225 -1.31 -12.76 17.59
CA LYS A 225 -1.47 -14.13 18.08
C LYS A 225 -0.81 -15.12 17.12
N GLU A 226 -0.25 -16.19 17.67
CA GLU A 226 0.30 -17.34 16.95
C GLU A 226 -0.20 -18.60 17.66
N GLY A 227 -1.04 -19.41 16.99
CA GLY A 227 -1.82 -20.45 17.66
C GLY A 227 -2.65 -19.88 18.80
N GLU A 228 -2.57 -20.46 19.98
CA GLU A 228 -3.23 -19.96 21.19
C GLU A 228 -2.42 -18.90 21.96
N ARG A 229 -1.20 -18.60 21.52
CA ARG A 229 -0.28 -17.71 22.22
C ARG A 229 -0.51 -16.23 21.80
N VAL A 230 -0.88 -15.39 22.76
CA VAL A 230 -0.94 -13.94 22.58
C VAL A 230 0.46 -13.33 22.71
N LEU A 231 0.87 -12.57 21.70
CA LEU A 231 2.18 -11.91 21.64
C LEU A 231 2.00 -10.41 21.91
N ALA A 232 2.04 -10.01 23.17
CA ALA A 232 1.74 -8.64 23.64
C ALA A 232 2.95 -7.77 23.27
N ASN A 233 3.70 -7.38 22.81
CA ASN A 233 4.84 -6.52 22.49
C ASN A 233 5.75 -7.12 21.41
N LEU A 234 5.15 -7.79 20.42
CA LEU A 234 5.91 -8.32 19.30
C LEU A 234 6.51 -7.17 18.48
N ASN A 235 7.80 -7.26 18.19
CA ASN A 235 8.45 -6.32 17.27
C ASN A 235 7.76 -6.40 15.88
N PRO A 236 7.40 -5.27 15.26
CA PRO A 236 6.69 -5.24 13.98
C PRO A 236 7.40 -5.97 12.86
N MET A 237 8.74 -5.90 12.83
CA MET A 237 9.52 -6.59 11.81
C MET A 237 9.44 -8.11 11.99
N VAL A 238 9.39 -8.60 13.24
CA VAL A 238 9.14 -10.01 13.53
C VAL A 238 7.73 -10.43 13.15
N ALA A 239 6.72 -9.58 13.41
CA ALA A 239 5.34 -9.84 12.97
C ALA A 239 5.25 -9.88 11.45
N TYR A 240 5.93 -8.97 10.77
CA TYR A 240 5.99 -8.91 9.32
C TYR A 240 6.66 -10.17 8.73
N GLU A 241 7.80 -10.60 9.28
CA GLU A 241 8.49 -11.83 8.86
C GLU A 241 7.58 -13.06 9.04
N LYS A 242 6.92 -13.20 10.18
CA LYS A 242 6.00 -14.31 10.44
C LYS A 242 4.82 -14.32 9.46
N GLY A 243 4.17 -13.18 9.27
CA GLY A 243 3.05 -13.06 8.31
C GLY A 243 3.49 -13.37 6.87
N LEU A 244 4.66 -12.92 6.46
CA LEU A 244 5.23 -13.27 5.15
C LEU A 244 5.58 -14.75 5.03
N THR A 245 6.11 -15.37 6.08
CA THR A 245 6.42 -16.81 6.10
C THR A 245 5.14 -17.62 5.94
N THR A 246 4.08 -17.29 6.68
CA THR A 246 2.76 -17.93 6.55
C THR A 246 2.20 -17.79 5.13
N TRP A 247 2.33 -16.59 4.52
CA TRP A 247 1.94 -16.38 3.14
C TRP A 247 2.78 -17.22 2.16
N ALA A 248 4.08 -17.30 2.36
CA ALA A 248 5.00 -18.06 1.51
C ALA A 248 4.68 -19.57 1.56
N GLU A 249 4.48 -20.12 2.74
CA GLU A 249 4.06 -21.53 2.95
C GLU A 249 2.71 -21.82 2.29
N TRP A 250 1.75 -20.87 2.41
CA TRP A 250 0.45 -21.03 1.74
C TRP A 250 0.60 -21.05 0.21
N VAL A 251 1.42 -20.18 -0.36
CA VAL A 251 1.71 -20.14 -1.80
C VAL A 251 2.38 -21.44 -2.25
N ASP A 252 3.40 -21.89 -1.53
CA ASP A 252 4.12 -23.13 -1.83
C ASP A 252 3.21 -24.38 -1.82
N LEU A 253 2.22 -24.41 -0.92
CA LEU A 253 1.32 -25.54 -0.75
C LEU A 253 0.12 -25.54 -1.71
N HIS A 254 -0.39 -24.37 -2.09
CA HIS A 254 -1.71 -24.28 -2.74
C HIS A 254 -1.65 -23.83 -4.19
N LEU A 255 -0.54 -23.27 -4.68
CA LEU A 255 -0.46 -22.76 -6.04
C LEU A 255 0.34 -23.71 -6.96
N ASP A 256 -0.12 -23.82 -8.21
CA ASP A 256 0.59 -24.52 -9.29
C ASP A 256 1.31 -23.49 -10.17
N SER A 257 2.63 -23.49 -10.18
CA SER A 257 3.46 -22.54 -10.94
C SER A 257 3.30 -22.64 -12.48
N ARG A 258 2.73 -23.75 -12.98
CA ARG A 258 2.39 -23.90 -14.40
C ARG A 258 1.12 -23.13 -14.79
N ARG A 259 0.27 -22.81 -13.81
CA ARG A 259 -1.03 -22.15 -14.00
C ARG A 259 -1.07 -20.74 -13.46
N THR A 260 -0.26 -20.46 -12.43
CA THR A 260 -0.25 -19.19 -11.70
C THR A 260 1.15 -18.60 -11.68
N ARG A 261 1.26 -17.32 -12.03
CA ARG A 261 2.49 -16.54 -11.80
C ARG A 261 2.26 -15.64 -10.59
N VAL A 262 3.21 -15.65 -9.67
CA VAL A 262 3.17 -14.79 -8.49
C VAL A 262 4.23 -13.69 -8.64
N ILE A 263 3.80 -12.44 -8.51
CA ILE A 263 4.66 -11.26 -8.51
C ILE A 263 4.43 -10.55 -7.17
N PHE A 264 5.48 -10.42 -6.37
CA PHE A 264 5.42 -9.65 -5.13
C PHE A 264 5.93 -8.24 -5.42
N ARG A 265 5.07 -7.23 -5.25
CA ARG A 265 5.48 -5.83 -5.34
C ARG A 265 5.94 -5.35 -3.96
N SER A 266 7.15 -4.83 -3.88
CA SER A 266 7.66 -4.23 -2.63
C SER A 266 6.82 -3.01 -2.22
N ALA A 267 6.95 -2.60 -0.96
CA ALA A 267 6.31 -1.38 -0.48
C ALA A 267 6.85 -0.15 -1.22
N SER A 268 5.97 0.75 -1.62
CA SER A 268 6.39 2.06 -2.12
C SER A 268 6.81 2.96 -0.96
N HIS A 269 7.72 3.88 -1.23
CA HIS A 269 8.20 4.82 -0.22
C HIS A 269 7.08 5.77 0.25
N ARG A 270 7.06 6.06 1.55
CA ARG A 270 6.18 7.06 2.18
C ARG A 270 7.01 8.27 2.56
N HIS A 271 6.59 9.46 2.11
CA HIS A 271 7.30 10.71 2.41
C HIS A 271 6.69 11.39 3.65
N ASN A 272 6.96 10.82 4.83
CA ASN A 272 6.39 11.26 6.10
C ASN A 272 7.13 12.48 6.69
N ARG A 273 6.43 13.15 7.63
CA ARG A 273 6.82 14.41 8.25
C ARG A 273 8.13 14.34 9.04
N ASP A 274 8.41 13.22 9.68
CA ASP A 274 9.42 13.12 10.75
C ASP A 274 10.86 13.06 10.25
N LYS A 275 11.07 12.90 8.94
CA LYS A 275 12.41 12.79 8.32
C LYS A 275 12.76 13.96 7.37
N GLY A 276 12.09 15.10 7.47
CA GLY A 276 12.37 16.28 6.64
C GLY A 276 11.92 16.15 5.15
N TRP A 277 11.38 15.03 4.77
CA TRP A 277 10.94 14.71 3.41
C TRP A 277 9.42 14.76 3.28
N GLN A 278 8.85 15.93 3.48
CA GLN A 278 7.42 16.13 3.37
C GLN A 278 7.02 16.37 1.92
N CYS A 279 5.94 15.71 1.44
CA CYS A 279 5.42 15.91 0.09
C CYS A 279 4.68 17.24 -0.11
N TYR A 280 4.43 17.99 0.95
CA TYR A 280 3.73 19.27 0.88
C TYR A 280 4.51 20.29 0.05
N ARG A 281 3.85 20.86 -0.97
CA ARG A 281 4.42 21.84 -1.93
C ARG A 281 5.63 21.30 -2.71
N LYS A 282 5.76 20.00 -2.87
CA LYS A 282 6.73 19.40 -3.77
C LYS A 282 6.07 19.18 -5.12
N ASN A 283 6.69 19.68 -6.16
CA ASN A 283 6.21 19.63 -7.56
C ASN A 283 7.25 19.04 -8.52
N GLU A 284 8.41 18.64 -8.01
CA GLU A 284 9.48 18.02 -8.77
C GLU A 284 9.99 16.75 -8.07
N PRO A 285 10.44 15.74 -8.82
CA PRO A 285 11.15 14.60 -8.28
C PRO A 285 12.36 15.04 -7.47
N VAL A 286 12.73 14.24 -6.49
CA VAL A 286 14.05 14.40 -5.86
C VAL A 286 15.08 14.04 -6.93
N ALA A 287 15.94 14.99 -7.29
CA ALA A 287 17.08 14.70 -8.12
C ALA A 287 17.85 13.57 -7.44
N ALA A 288 18.22 12.53 -8.21
CA ALA A 288 19.12 11.52 -7.71
C ALA A 288 20.44 12.25 -7.34
N TYR A 289 20.55 12.65 -6.08
CA TYR A 289 21.82 13.16 -5.58
C TYR A 289 22.86 12.08 -5.82
N VAL A 290 23.94 12.44 -6.48
CA VAL A 290 25.15 11.61 -6.52
C VAL A 290 25.48 11.29 -5.06
N GLY A 291 25.24 10.03 -4.65
CA GLY A 291 25.39 9.58 -3.26
C GLY A 291 24.09 9.35 -2.47
N TYR A 292 22.89 9.67 -2.98
CA TYR A 292 21.65 9.22 -2.37
C TYR A 292 21.35 7.78 -2.82
N SER A 293 21.82 6.83 -2.03
CA SER A 293 21.26 5.48 -2.02
C SER A 293 20.18 5.47 -0.93
N PRO A 294 18.89 5.35 -1.28
CA PRO A 294 17.88 5.10 -0.25
C PRO A 294 18.30 3.83 0.49
N ARG A 295 18.51 3.93 1.81
CA ARG A 295 18.78 2.74 2.63
C ARG A 295 17.71 1.72 2.33
N THR A 296 18.10 0.48 2.10
CA THR A 296 17.15 -0.61 1.86
C THR A 296 16.25 -0.73 3.10
N PRO A 297 14.94 -0.53 3.00
CA PRO A 297 14.07 -0.66 4.15
C PRO A 297 14.17 -2.06 4.75
N GLY A 298 14.16 -2.17 6.08
CA GLY A 298 14.20 -3.47 6.76
C GLY A 298 13.12 -4.44 6.27
N GLN A 299 11.95 -3.95 5.89
CA GLN A 299 10.89 -4.74 5.25
C GLN A 299 11.34 -5.41 3.95
N LEU A 300 12.13 -4.72 3.11
CA LEU A 300 12.62 -5.29 1.86
C LEU A 300 13.69 -6.36 2.11
N VAL A 301 14.51 -6.20 3.15
CA VAL A 301 15.48 -7.22 3.57
C VAL A 301 14.75 -8.49 4.00
N VAL A 302 13.77 -8.37 4.91
CA VAL A 302 12.96 -9.51 5.37
C VAL A 302 12.22 -10.16 4.20
N LEU A 303 11.62 -9.36 3.31
CA LEU A 303 10.93 -9.88 2.12
C LEU A 303 11.87 -10.73 1.25
N ARG A 304 13.06 -10.23 0.93
CA ARG A 304 14.04 -10.97 0.12
C ARG A 304 14.45 -12.28 0.77
N GLU A 305 14.64 -12.29 2.10
CA GLU A 305 14.97 -13.49 2.85
C GLU A 305 13.84 -14.53 2.81
N VAL A 306 12.59 -14.12 2.94
CA VAL A 306 11.44 -15.04 2.85
C VAL A 306 11.31 -15.58 1.43
N LEU A 307 11.36 -14.72 0.40
CA LEU A 307 11.24 -15.16 -1.00
C LEU A 307 12.34 -16.14 -1.41
N ARG A 308 13.57 -15.98 -0.88
CA ARG A 308 14.68 -16.89 -1.14
C ARG A 308 14.45 -18.31 -0.61
N LYS A 309 13.63 -18.46 0.43
CA LYS A 309 13.30 -19.75 1.04
C LYS A 309 12.14 -20.47 0.36
N MET A 310 11.38 -19.79 -0.49
CA MET A 310 10.21 -20.37 -1.18
C MET A 310 10.60 -21.38 -2.25
N SER A 311 9.78 -22.42 -2.38
CA SER A 311 9.87 -23.40 -3.48
C SER A 311 9.13 -22.90 -4.73
N PHE A 312 8.07 -22.14 -4.55
CA PHE A 312 7.32 -21.51 -5.64
C PHE A 312 8.09 -20.32 -6.22
N PRO A 313 8.24 -20.22 -7.54
CA PRO A 313 8.95 -19.12 -8.16
C PRO A 313 8.14 -17.81 -8.04
N VAL A 314 8.58 -16.91 -7.17
CA VAL A 314 8.00 -15.58 -6.99
C VAL A 314 8.93 -14.52 -7.56
N TYR A 315 8.41 -13.68 -8.45
CA TYR A 315 9.17 -12.52 -8.94
C TYR A 315 9.00 -11.33 -8.00
N LEU A 316 10.11 -10.75 -7.56
CA LEU A 316 10.10 -9.51 -6.78
C LEU A 316 10.11 -8.29 -7.72
N MET A 317 8.99 -7.58 -7.79
CA MET A 317 8.88 -6.27 -8.45
C MET A 317 9.20 -5.19 -7.41
N ASP A 318 10.47 -4.81 -7.31
CA ASP A 318 10.93 -3.82 -6.34
C ASP A 318 10.72 -2.40 -6.86
N VAL A 319 9.72 -1.73 -6.29
CA VAL A 319 9.33 -0.34 -6.62
C VAL A 319 9.78 0.67 -5.55
N THR A 320 10.43 0.21 -4.47
CA THR A 320 10.74 1.05 -3.30
C THR A 320 11.67 2.21 -3.66
N GLY A 321 12.79 1.91 -4.31
CA GLY A 321 13.80 2.91 -4.67
C GLY A 321 13.28 3.94 -5.68
N MET A 322 12.61 3.47 -6.74
CA MET A 322 12.04 4.38 -7.74
C MET A 322 10.97 5.30 -7.15
N SER A 323 10.15 4.76 -6.24
CA SER A 323 9.10 5.54 -5.58
C SER A 323 9.67 6.59 -4.62
N ALA A 324 10.80 6.32 -3.97
CA ALA A 324 11.46 7.24 -3.06
C ALA A 324 11.93 8.54 -3.73
N LEU A 325 12.15 8.53 -5.03
CA LEU A 325 12.56 9.70 -5.80
C LEU A 325 11.38 10.61 -6.20
N ARG A 326 10.13 10.18 -5.98
CA ARG A 326 8.93 10.85 -6.47
C ARG A 326 8.10 11.50 -5.35
N VAL A 327 8.75 12.35 -4.56
CA VAL A 327 8.09 13.13 -3.51
C VAL A 327 6.98 14.04 -4.07
N ASP A 328 7.07 14.42 -5.34
CA ASP A 328 6.12 15.22 -6.11
C ASP A 328 4.83 14.46 -6.47
N GLY A 329 4.89 13.13 -6.51
CA GLY A 329 3.79 12.28 -7.01
C GLY A 329 2.63 12.09 -6.05
N HIS A 330 2.71 12.59 -4.82
CA HIS A 330 1.67 12.38 -3.80
C HIS A 330 0.50 13.35 -3.91
N PRO A 331 -0.72 12.94 -3.46
CA PRO A 331 -1.88 13.83 -3.39
C PRO A 331 -1.66 15.05 -2.52
N SER A 332 -0.86 14.96 -1.47
CA SER A 332 -0.63 16.05 -0.54
C SER A 332 -1.96 16.62 -0.04
N ILE A 333 -2.21 17.92 -0.22
CA ILE A 333 -3.48 18.57 0.15
C ILE A 333 -4.61 18.32 -0.87
N TYR A 334 -4.32 17.73 -2.01
CA TYR A 334 -5.27 17.52 -3.12
C TYR A 334 -5.95 16.15 -3.08
N GLY A 335 -5.80 15.38 -2.01
CA GLY A 335 -6.43 14.06 -1.83
C GLY A 335 -7.88 14.10 -1.31
N LYS A 336 -8.47 15.25 -1.00
CA LYS A 336 -9.78 15.38 -0.34
C LYS A 336 -10.90 15.97 -1.20
N GLY A 337 -10.75 16.00 -2.52
CA GLY A 337 -11.73 16.61 -3.43
C GLY A 337 -11.60 18.13 -3.54
N LYS A 338 -12.50 18.77 -4.31
CA LYS A 338 -12.49 20.21 -4.56
C LYS A 338 -12.66 20.98 -3.26
N GLY A 339 -11.71 21.84 -2.94
CA GLY A 339 -11.67 22.64 -1.71
C GLY A 339 -10.72 22.08 -0.62
N GLY A 340 -9.98 21.04 -0.94
CA GLY A 340 -9.09 20.32 -0.02
C GLY A 340 -7.82 21.05 0.44
N GLY A 341 -7.75 22.37 0.38
CA GLY A 341 -6.66 23.18 0.93
C GLY A 341 -6.58 23.10 2.46
N GLY A 342 -6.33 21.90 2.97
CA GLY A 342 -6.06 21.72 4.40
C GLY A 342 -4.64 22.13 4.77
N PRO A 343 -4.35 22.31 6.08
CA PRO A 343 -2.99 22.63 6.54
C PRO A 343 -2.02 21.50 6.15
N ALA A 344 -0.74 21.81 6.02
CA ALA A 344 0.34 20.86 5.74
C ALA A 344 0.29 19.59 6.63
N ALA A 345 -0.28 19.71 7.83
CA ALA A 345 -0.50 18.64 8.79
C ALA A 345 -1.42 17.51 8.29
N SER A 346 -2.29 17.79 7.32
CA SER A 346 -3.26 16.82 6.76
C SER A 346 -2.86 16.33 5.37
N SER A 347 -1.61 16.55 4.94
CA SER A 347 -1.11 16.11 3.64
C SER A 347 -1.03 14.59 3.55
N ASP A 348 -1.58 14.04 2.47
CA ASP A 348 -1.42 12.62 2.12
C ASP A 348 -0.12 12.43 1.34
N CYS A 349 0.88 11.90 2.03
CA CYS A 349 2.20 11.59 1.47
C CYS A 349 2.43 10.06 1.39
N SER A 350 1.36 9.28 1.32
CA SER A 350 1.38 7.82 1.23
C SER A 350 0.80 7.29 -0.08
N HIS A 351 -0.34 7.84 -0.50
CA HIS A 351 -0.95 7.50 -1.79
C HIS A 351 -0.30 8.29 -2.93
N TRP A 352 -0.66 7.92 -4.15
CA TRP A 352 -0.11 8.51 -5.37
C TRP A 352 -1.21 9.13 -6.22
N CYS A 353 -0.96 10.32 -6.74
CA CYS A 353 -1.83 10.92 -7.75
C CYS A 353 -1.92 10.05 -9.00
N LEU A 354 -3.07 10.00 -9.63
CA LEU A 354 -3.29 9.33 -10.90
C LEU A 354 -3.77 10.31 -11.99
N PRO A 355 -3.25 10.20 -13.21
CA PRO A 355 -2.06 9.44 -13.64
C PRO A 355 -0.79 9.82 -12.88
N GLY A 356 0.18 8.89 -12.75
CA GLY A 356 1.43 9.17 -12.04
C GLY A 356 2.30 7.95 -11.76
N VAL A 357 2.93 7.90 -10.59
CA VAL A 357 3.91 6.86 -10.22
C VAL A 357 3.42 5.42 -10.39
N PRO A 358 2.17 5.06 -10.04
CA PRO A 358 1.65 3.70 -10.25
C PRO A 358 1.59 3.26 -11.72
N ASP A 359 1.56 4.20 -12.67
CA ASP A 359 1.57 3.89 -14.11
C ASP A 359 2.92 3.22 -14.48
N ALA A 360 4.03 3.74 -13.93
CA ALA A 360 5.35 3.13 -14.13
C ALA A 360 5.45 1.74 -13.48
N TRP A 361 4.78 1.48 -12.35
CA TRP A 361 4.70 0.14 -11.80
C TRP A 361 3.92 -0.81 -12.72
N ASN A 362 2.90 -0.31 -13.40
CA ASN A 362 2.12 -1.08 -14.39
C ASN A 362 2.90 -1.30 -15.68
N GLU A 363 3.76 -0.38 -16.11
CA GLU A 363 4.70 -0.62 -17.20
C GLU A 363 5.73 -1.72 -16.83
N MET A 364 6.23 -1.73 -15.59
CA MET A 364 7.08 -2.83 -15.10
C MET A 364 6.31 -4.17 -15.08
N LEU A 365 5.06 -4.17 -14.59
CA LEU A 365 4.20 -5.35 -14.62
C LEU A 365 3.98 -5.85 -16.05
N TYR A 366 3.72 -4.95 -16.99
CA TYR A 366 3.56 -5.26 -18.41
C TYR A 366 4.83 -5.87 -19.02
N ALA A 367 6.00 -5.37 -18.67
CA ALA A 367 7.28 -5.93 -19.11
C ALA A 367 7.54 -7.35 -18.57
N LEU A 368 6.89 -7.73 -17.47
CA LEU A 368 7.01 -9.05 -16.84
C LEU A 368 6.02 -10.08 -17.41
N LEU A 369 4.97 -9.67 -18.11
CA LEU A 369 3.95 -10.55 -18.71
C LEU A 369 4.41 -11.09 -20.09
#